data_25913ec5ebb0846f50c5be2a6ce236cd
#
_entry.id   25913ec5ebb0846f50c5be2a6ce236cd
#
_cell.length_a   1.000
_cell.length_b   1.000
_cell.length_c   1.000
_cell.angle_alpha   90.00
_cell.angle_beta   90.00
_cell.angle_gamma   90.00
#
_symmetry.space_group_name_H-M   'P 1'
#
loop_
_entity.id
_entity.type
_entity.pdbx_description
1 polymer ?
#
loop_
_entity_poly.entity_id
_entity_poly.type
_entity_poly.pdbx_seq_one_letter_code
_entity_poly.pdbx_strand_id
1 'polypeptide(L)'
;NMVYELLHNNRTVGADNREIGEQVKELYASFCQGEIVVTDIRTAEMTKVVENTFRAVNIAFANELAKICRHDNMDVYEIIKICNMHPRVNILQPGPGVGGHCISVDPWFLVGDYPSLAKVIDESMKTNDGMPDFVLNRIYEIMKEKDIADIKRVGLYGLTYKENVDDMRESPTLQLLESQKRHLAPTLKVYDPFI
;
A
#
# COMPACT_ATOMS: atom_id res chain seq x y z
N ASN A 1 -12.16 2.68 13.99
CA ASN A 1 -13.40 3.42 14.33
C ASN A 1 -13.25 4.88 13.90
N MET A 2 -14.00 5.29 12.88
CA MET A 2 -13.93 6.64 12.27
C MET A 2 -14.09 7.76 13.30
N VAL A 3 -15.01 7.62 14.24
CA VAL A 3 -15.24 8.64 15.31
C VAL A 3 -14.02 8.77 16.21
N TYR A 4 -13.39 7.66 16.57
CA TYR A 4 -12.17 7.68 17.38
C TYR A 4 -11.03 8.43 16.66
N GLU A 5 -10.80 8.13 15.38
CA GLU A 5 -9.79 8.80 14.57
C GLU A 5 -10.10 10.29 14.37
N LEU A 6 -11.39 10.63 14.21
CA LEU A 6 -11.81 12.02 14.09
C LEU A 6 -11.47 12.83 15.35
N LEU A 7 -11.57 12.21 16.52
CA LEU A 7 -11.32 12.86 17.80
C LEU A 7 -9.83 12.89 18.19
N HIS A 8 -9.02 11.90 17.80
CA HIS A 8 -7.68 11.70 18.38
C HIS A 8 -6.53 11.94 17.39
N ASN A 9 -6.78 11.87 16.06
CA ASN A 9 -5.69 12.06 15.09
C ASN A 9 -5.27 13.53 15.02
N ASN A 10 -3.97 13.74 14.86
CA ASN A 10 -3.40 15.05 14.53
C ASN A 10 -3.96 15.57 13.21
N ARG A 11 -3.99 16.89 13.06
CA ARG A 11 -4.51 17.55 11.86
C ARG A 11 -3.56 18.63 11.36
N THR A 12 -3.51 18.76 10.05
CA THR A 12 -2.83 19.88 9.39
C THR A 12 -3.89 20.74 8.70
N VAL A 13 -3.87 22.03 8.97
CA VAL A 13 -4.74 23.04 8.36
C VAL A 13 -3.89 23.90 7.45
N GLY A 14 -4.15 23.83 6.15
CA GLY A 14 -3.52 24.68 5.15
C GLY A 14 -4.36 25.95 4.92
N ALA A 15 -3.79 27.15 5.07
CA ALA A 15 -4.46 28.41 4.82
C ALA A 15 -3.48 29.47 4.29
N ASP A 16 -3.92 30.24 3.28
CA ASP A 16 -3.15 31.38 2.78
C ASP A 16 -3.17 32.56 3.77
N ASN A 17 -4.25 32.67 4.55
CA ASN A 17 -4.40 33.64 5.62
C ASN A 17 -4.29 32.96 6.97
N ARG A 18 -3.28 33.32 7.76
CA ARG A 18 -3.02 32.74 9.07
C ARG A 18 -4.18 32.94 10.04
N GLU A 19 -4.84 34.08 10.02
CA GLU A 19 -5.99 34.35 10.90
C GLU A 19 -7.15 33.39 10.62
N ILE A 20 -7.45 33.14 9.35
CA ILE A 20 -8.45 32.14 8.93
C ILE A 20 -7.99 30.73 9.35
N GLY A 21 -6.72 30.39 9.17
CA GLY A 21 -6.16 29.12 9.62
C GLY A 21 -6.34 28.91 11.14
N GLU A 22 -6.10 29.92 11.96
CA GLU A 22 -6.30 29.82 13.41
C GLU A 22 -7.77 29.68 13.78
N GLN A 23 -8.69 30.37 13.09
CA GLN A 23 -10.15 30.19 13.29
C GLN A 23 -10.58 28.77 12.97
N VAL A 24 -10.08 28.18 11.88
CA VAL A 24 -10.35 26.77 11.54
C VAL A 24 -9.76 25.83 12.59
N LYS A 25 -8.55 26.11 13.08
CA LYS A 25 -7.93 25.37 14.18
C LYS A 25 -8.79 25.39 15.43
N GLU A 26 -9.30 26.55 15.85
CA GLU A 26 -10.21 26.67 17.01
C GLU A 26 -11.49 25.84 16.84
N LEU A 27 -12.05 25.83 15.62
CA LEU A 27 -13.22 24.99 15.32
C LEU A 27 -12.89 23.51 15.52
N TYR A 28 -11.77 23.01 14.97
CA TYR A 28 -11.36 21.61 15.16
C TYR A 28 -10.99 21.31 16.62
N ALA A 29 -10.35 22.24 17.33
CA ALA A 29 -9.98 22.08 18.73
C ALA A 29 -11.19 21.93 19.68
N SER A 30 -12.39 22.32 19.23
CA SER A 30 -13.62 22.13 20.00
C SER A 30 -13.98 20.64 20.22
N PHE A 31 -13.48 19.74 19.38
CA PHE A 31 -13.75 18.29 19.47
C PHE A 31 -12.51 17.41 19.26
N CYS A 32 -11.47 17.89 18.59
CA CYS A 32 -10.25 17.12 18.29
C CYS A 32 -9.27 17.25 19.47
N GLN A 33 -8.78 16.12 19.96
CA GLN A 33 -7.79 16.02 21.04
C GLN A 33 -6.36 15.90 20.50
N GLY A 34 -6.22 15.64 19.20
CA GLY A 34 -4.92 15.59 18.53
C GLY A 34 -4.29 16.98 18.36
N GLU A 35 -3.00 17.02 18.06
CA GLU A 35 -2.31 18.26 17.71
C GLU A 35 -2.85 18.82 16.39
N ILE A 36 -3.08 20.15 16.35
CA ILE A 36 -3.54 20.83 15.15
C ILE A 36 -2.48 21.86 14.73
N VAL A 37 -1.87 21.62 13.58
CA VAL A 37 -0.82 22.47 13.01
C VAL A 37 -1.44 23.33 11.89
N VAL A 38 -1.22 24.66 11.95
CA VAL A 38 -1.58 25.59 10.87
C VAL A 38 -0.34 25.91 10.05
N THR A 39 -0.45 25.75 8.73
CA THR A 39 0.63 26.02 7.77
C THR A 39 0.06 26.60 6.46
N ASP A 40 0.89 26.86 5.48
CA ASP A 40 0.43 27.22 4.14
C ASP A 40 -0.22 26.03 3.41
N ILE A 41 -1.04 26.32 2.39
CA ILE A 41 -1.81 25.31 1.65
C ILE A 41 -0.88 24.28 1.00
N ARG A 42 0.19 24.73 0.34
CA ARG A 42 1.10 23.83 -0.38
C ARG A 42 1.81 22.86 0.55
N THR A 43 2.24 23.33 1.73
CA THR A 43 2.86 22.49 2.75
C THR A 43 1.86 21.48 3.29
N ALA A 44 0.62 21.86 3.55
CA ALA A 44 -0.43 20.96 4.03
C ALA A 44 -0.75 19.84 3.02
N GLU A 45 -0.91 20.20 1.74
CA GLU A 45 -1.13 19.23 0.66
C GLU A 45 0.05 18.27 0.49
N MET A 46 1.27 18.82 0.43
CA MET A 46 2.48 18.01 0.31
C MET A 46 2.64 17.04 1.48
N THR A 47 2.33 17.46 2.71
CA THR A 47 2.40 16.60 3.89
C THR A 47 1.56 15.34 3.71
N LYS A 48 0.32 15.50 3.22
CA LYS A 48 -0.58 14.35 3.00
C LYS A 48 -0.07 13.40 1.93
N VAL A 49 0.43 13.92 0.82
CA VAL A 49 1.01 13.11 -0.26
C VAL A 49 2.26 12.38 0.24
N VAL A 50 3.12 13.05 1.02
CA VAL A 50 4.36 12.47 1.57
C VAL A 50 4.07 11.35 2.57
N GLU A 51 3.07 11.47 3.44
CA GLU A 51 2.66 10.40 4.37
C GLU A 51 2.32 9.10 3.63
N ASN A 52 1.52 9.19 2.57
CA ASN A 52 1.14 8.05 1.76
C ASN A 52 2.31 7.51 0.94
N THR A 53 3.15 8.40 0.41
CA THR A 53 4.38 8.03 -0.31
C THR A 53 5.37 7.30 0.58
N PHE A 54 5.59 7.76 1.80
CA PHE A 54 6.45 7.07 2.77
C PHE A 54 5.99 5.63 3.02
N ARG A 55 4.68 5.43 3.18
CA ARG A 55 4.11 4.10 3.34
C ARG A 55 4.31 3.23 2.11
N ALA A 56 4.09 3.79 0.91
CA ALA A 56 4.30 3.08 -0.36
C ALA A 56 5.75 2.63 -0.53
N VAL A 57 6.72 3.51 -0.25
CA VAL A 57 8.17 3.21 -0.31
C VAL A 57 8.55 2.15 0.72
N ASN A 58 8.04 2.24 1.94
CA ASN A 58 8.32 1.24 2.98
C ASN A 58 7.73 -0.14 2.62
N ILE A 59 6.52 -0.18 2.04
CA ILE A 59 5.94 -1.44 1.54
C ILE A 59 6.77 -2.00 0.37
N ALA A 60 7.24 -1.14 -0.55
CA ALA A 60 8.09 -1.56 -1.66
C ALA A 60 9.39 -2.20 -1.17
N PHE A 61 10.02 -1.60 -0.16
CA PHE A 61 11.20 -2.18 0.48
C PHE A 61 10.90 -3.55 1.10
N ALA A 62 9.78 -3.70 1.81
CA ALA A 62 9.35 -4.99 2.36
C ALA A 62 9.08 -6.04 1.26
N ASN A 63 8.47 -5.62 0.15
CA ASN A 63 8.21 -6.47 -1.01
C ASN A 63 9.51 -6.91 -1.71
N GLU A 64 10.48 -6.04 -1.83
CA GLU A 64 11.80 -6.37 -2.37
C GLU A 64 12.53 -7.36 -1.45
N LEU A 65 12.51 -7.14 -0.13
CA LEU A 65 13.02 -8.10 0.84
C LEU A 65 12.34 -9.47 0.71
N ALA A 66 11.03 -9.51 0.49
CA ALA A 66 10.31 -10.77 0.30
C ALA A 66 10.79 -11.53 -0.94
N LYS A 67 11.10 -10.83 -2.05
CA LYS A 67 11.70 -11.42 -3.25
C LYS A 67 13.11 -11.98 -2.98
N ILE A 68 13.95 -11.22 -2.28
CA ILE A 68 15.30 -11.64 -1.88
C ILE A 68 15.25 -12.86 -0.95
N CYS A 69 14.46 -12.78 0.12
CA CYS A 69 14.32 -13.88 1.08
C CYS A 69 13.78 -15.15 0.42
N ARG A 70 12.86 -14.99 -0.54
CA ARG A 70 12.36 -16.13 -1.32
C ARG A 70 13.46 -16.79 -2.13
N HIS A 71 14.33 -16.00 -2.79
CA HIS A 71 15.46 -16.52 -3.56
C HIS A 71 16.39 -17.36 -2.67
N ASP A 72 16.68 -16.90 -1.46
CA ASP A 72 17.65 -17.53 -0.55
C ASP A 72 16.98 -18.49 0.47
N ASN A 73 15.68 -18.77 0.28
CA ASN A 73 14.91 -19.66 1.17
C ASN A 73 14.91 -19.22 2.65
N MET A 74 14.80 -17.91 2.89
CA MET A 74 14.68 -17.27 4.21
C MET A 74 13.24 -16.87 4.50
N ASP A 75 12.90 -16.70 5.79
CA ASP A 75 11.61 -16.17 6.24
C ASP A 75 11.69 -14.64 6.37
N VAL A 76 11.05 -13.92 5.45
CA VAL A 76 11.00 -12.46 5.44
C VAL A 76 10.27 -11.90 6.67
N TYR A 77 9.26 -12.60 7.17
CA TYR A 77 8.49 -12.13 8.35
C TYR A 77 9.32 -12.20 9.63
N GLU A 78 10.12 -13.26 9.79
CA GLU A 78 11.06 -13.36 10.89
C GLU A 78 12.13 -12.26 10.82
N ILE A 79 12.70 -12.03 9.65
CA ILE A 79 13.70 -10.97 9.41
C ILE A 79 13.11 -9.60 9.76
N ILE A 80 11.92 -9.25 9.23
CA ILE A 80 11.26 -7.98 9.52
C ILE A 80 10.99 -7.84 11.03
N LYS A 81 10.50 -8.89 11.68
CA LYS A 81 10.25 -8.89 13.12
C LYS A 81 11.51 -8.59 13.92
N ILE A 82 12.64 -9.21 13.57
CA ILE A 82 13.93 -8.97 14.23
C ILE A 82 14.45 -7.56 13.95
N CYS A 83 14.39 -7.12 12.69
CA CYS A 83 14.81 -5.76 12.32
C CYS A 83 14.03 -4.68 13.09
N ASN A 84 12.72 -4.87 13.23
CA ASN A 84 11.83 -3.93 13.93
C ASN A 84 12.04 -3.90 15.48
N MET A 85 12.88 -4.78 16.04
CA MET A 85 13.34 -4.65 17.42
C MET A 85 14.31 -3.47 17.58
N HIS A 86 14.93 -3.01 16.50
CA HIS A 86 15.80 -1.84 16.54
C HIS A 86 14.95 -0.55 16.61
N PRO A 87 15.21 0.38 17.54
CA PRO A 87 14.32 1.52 17.82
C PRO A 87 14.17 2.53 16.68
N ARG A 88 15.03 2.47 15.66
CA ARG A 88 14.98 3.34 14.47
C ARG A 88 14.46 2.64 13.22
N VAL A 89 13.98 1.41 13.34
CA VAL A 89 13.52 0.59 12.20
C VAL A 89 12.05 0.27 12.38
N ASN A 90 11.28 0.52 11.35
CA ASN A 90 9.85 0.19 11.29
C ASN A 90 9.49 -0.22 9.86
N ILE A 91 9.86 -1.44 9.49
CA ILE A 91 9.56 -2.03 8.19
C ILE A 91 8.11 -2.54 8.21
N LEU A 92 7.33 -2.17 7.21
CA LEU A 92 5.97 -2.66 7.02
C LEU A 92 5.97 -4.12 6.50
N GLN A 93 4.79 -4.73 6.44
CA GLN A 93 4.66 -6.11 5.96
C GLN A 93 4.64 -6.15 4.43
N PRO A 94 5.31 -7.13 3.80
CA PRO A 94 5.18 -7.38 2.38
C PRO A 94 3.80 -7.93 2.05
N GLY A 95 3.38 -7.75 0.79
CA GLY A 95 2.08 -8.21 0.32
C GLY A 95 2.04 -8.44 -1.18
N PRO A 96 0.89 -8.86 -1.72
CA PRO A 96 0.73 -9.15 -3.16
C PRO A 96 0.71 -7.90 -4.04
N GLY A 97 0.90 -6.73 -3.47
CA GLY A 97 0.83 -5.41 -4.08
C GLY A 97 0.17 -4.41 -3.15
N VAL A 98 -0.07 -3.20 -3.64
CA VAL A 98 -0.72 -2.11 -2.91
C VAL A 98 -2.02 -1.73 -3.60
N GLY A 99 -3.13 -1.82 -2.87
CA GLY A 99 -4.45 -1.44 -3.34
C GLY A 99 -5.03 -0.24 -2.60
N GLY A 100 -6.31 0.04 -2.87
CA GLY A 100 -7.00 1.25 -2.42
C GLY A 100 -6.66 2.44 -3.30
N HIS A 101 -7.20 3.62 -3.00
CA HIS A 101 -7.04 4.78 -3.88
C HIS A 101 -6.19 5.92 -3.30
N CYS A 102 -5.44 5.68 -2.23
CA CYS A 102 -4.50 6.67 -1.70
C CYS A 102 -3.05 6.21 -1.88
N ILE A 103 -2.64 5.10 -1.26
CA ILE A 103 -1.24 4.66 -1.27
C ILE A 103 -0.80 4.19 -2.66
N SER A 104 -1.71 3.65 -3.47
CA SER A 104 -1.46 3.23 -4.85
C SER A 104 -1.42 4.40 -5.85
N VAL A 105 -1.92 5.58 -5.49
CA VAL A 105 -2.12 6.72 -6.41
C VAL A 105 -1.27 7.94 -6.04
N ASP A 106 -1.31 8.37 -4.77
CA ASP A 106 -0.68 9.64 -4.35
C ASP A 106 0.82 9.75 -4.68
N PRO A 107 1.64 8.68 -4.56
CA PRO A 107 3.06 8.78 -4.92
C PRO A 107 3.29 9.11 -6.40
N TRP A 108 2.35 8.73 -7.29
CA TRP A 108 2.46 9.03 -8.71
C TRP A 108 2.31 10.53 -9.02
N PHE A 109 1.67 11.33 -8.15
CA PHE A 109 1.69 12.79 -8.27
C PHE A 109 3.12 13.33 -8.15
N LEU A 110 3.91 12.82 -7.18
CA LEU A 110 5.30 13.25 -7.04
C LEU A 110 6.18 12.77 -8.21
N VAL A 111 5.93 11.57 -8.73
CA VAL A 111 6.65 11.08 -9.92
C VAL A 111 6.31 11.91 -11.15
N GLY A 112 5.02 12.24 -11.34
CA GLY A 112 4.56 13.04 -12.47
C GLY A 112 5.06 14.49 -12.45
N ASP A 113 5.00 15.13 -11.28
CA ASP A 113 5.43 16.53 -11.13
C ASP A 113 6.96 16.68 -11.08
N TYR A 114 7.67 15.66 -10.57
CA TYR A 114 9.12 15.70 -10.37
C TYR A 114 9.86 14.49 -10.97
N PRO A 115 9.71 14.18 -12.27
CA PRO A 115 10.20 12.91 -12.85
C PRO A 115 11.72 12.76 -12.82
N SER A 116 12.46 13.87 -12.77
CA SER A 116 13.93 13.83 -12.64
C SER A 116 14.42 13.65 -11.20
N LEU A 117 13.59 13.96 -10.20
CA LEU A 117 13.94 13.96 -8.78
C LEU A 117 13.37 12.76 -8.02
N ALA A 118 12.15 12.32 -8.33
CA ALA A 118 11.41 11.30 -7.60
C ALA A 118 11.83 9.85 -7.95
N LYS A 119 13.13 9.57 -8.08
CA LYS A 119 13.66 8.28 -8.55
C LYS A 119 13.35 7.13 -7.59
N VAL A 120 13.54 7.32 -6.30
CA VAL A 120 13.26 6.28 -5.28
C VAL A 120 11.76 5.98 -5.24
N ILE A 121 10.92 7.01 -5.36
CA ILE A 121 9.47 6.86 -5.36
C ILE A 121 9.02 6.07 -6.59
N ASP A 122 9.50 6.44 -7.78
CA ASP A 122 9.20 5.79 -9.05
C ASP A 122 9.55 4.29 -9.02
N GLU A 123 10.76 3.93 -8.62
CA GLU A 123 11.18 2.53 -8.53
C GLU A 123 10.41 1.76 -7.42
N SER A 124 10.05 2.43 -6.33
CA SER A 124 9.21 1.82 -5.29
C SER A 124 7.80 1.51 -5.80
N MET A 125 7.20 2.42 -6.57
CA MET A 125 5.89 2.17 -7.16
C MET A 125 5.92 1.03 -8.17
N LYS A 126 6.93 0.98 -9.03
CA LYS A 126 7.15 -0.15 -9.96
C LYS A 126 7.34 -1.48 -9.23
N THR A 127 8.03 -1.47 -8.08
CA THR A 127 8.21 -2.66 -7.25
C THR A 127 6.87 -3.15 -6.71
N ASN A 128 6.02 -2.26 -6.21
CA ASN A 128 4.69 -2.59 -5.70
C ASN A 128 3.76 -3.08 -6.82
N ASP A 129 3.75 -2.39 -7.96
CA ASP A 129 2.90 -2.73 -9.10
C ASP A 129 3.30 -4.06 -9.77
N GLY A 130 4.57 -4.46 -9.63
CA GLY A 130 5.07 -5.75 -10.10
C GLY A 130 4.79 -6.94 -9.16
N MET A 131 4.23 -6.72 -7.97
CA MET A 131 3.97 -7.82 -7.02
C MET A 131 2.88 -8.80 -7.47
N PRO A 132 1.77 -8.38 -8.10
CA PRO A 132 0.77 -9.33 -8.62
C PRO A 132 1.37 -10.32 -9.60
N ASP A 133 2.25 -9.88 -10.51
CA ASP A 133 2.94 -10.75 -11.47
C ASP A 133 3.96 -11.68 -10.77
N PHE A 134 4.65 -11.18 -9.76
CA PHE A 134 5.54 -12.00 -8.94
C PHE A 134 4.77 -13.14 -8.24
N VAL A 135 3.61 -12.83 -7.66
CA VAL A 135 2.73 -13.84 -7.01
C VAL A 135 2.20 -14.84 -8.05
N LEU A 136 1.77 -14.37 -9.22
CA LEU A 136 1.28 -15.25 -10.29
C LEU A 136 2.38 -16.23 -10.76
N ASN A 137 3.59 -15.73 -10.98
CA ASN A 137 4.72 -16.57 -11.33
C ASN A 137 5.01 -17.62 -10.24
N ARG A 138 4.90 -17.23 -8.96
CA ARG A 138 5.06 -18.17 -7.86
C ARG A 138 3.98 -19.25 -7.82
N ILE A 139 2.75 -18.91 -8.16
CA ILE A 139 1.67 -19.91 -8.32
C ILE A 139 2.06 -20.94 -9.37
N TYR A 140 2.55 -20.52 -10.52
CA TYR A 140 2.99 -21.46 -11.58
C TYR A 140 4.17 -22.33 -11.15
N GLU A 141 5.14 -21.78 -10.42
CA GLU A 141 6.26 -22.57 -9.86
C GLU A 141 5.75 -23.66 -8.92
N ILE A 142 4.86 -23.29 -7.98
CA ILE A 142 4.27 -24.26 -7.02
C ILE A 142 3.45 -25.33 -7.76
N MET A 143 2.68 -24.94 -8.77
CA MET A 143 1.94 -25.90 -9.59
C MET A 143 2.88 -26.91 -10.23
N LYS A 144 4.01 -26.45 -10.76
CA LYS A 144 5.05 -27.33 -11.33
C LYS A 144 5.68 -28.23 -10.27
N GLU A 145 6.05 -27.69 -9.10
CA GLU A 145 6.62 -28.44 -7.97
C GLU A 145 5.67 -29.53 -7.45
N LYS A 146 4.35 -29.29 -7.54
CA LYS A 146 3.29 -30.18 -7.03
C LYS A 146 2.64 -31.04 -8.12
N ASP A 147 3.13 -31.00 -9.34
CA ASP A 147 2.55 -31.70 -10.51
C ASP A 147 1.06 -31.39 -10.73
N ILE A 148 0.69 -30.11 -10.56
CA ILE A 148 -0.66 -29.61 -10.81
C ILE A 148 -0.74 -29.02 -12.22
N ALA A 149 -1.26 -29.80 -13.17
CA ALA A 149 -1.37 -29.37 -14.57
C ALA A 149 -2.51 -28.37 -14.83
N ASP A 150 -3.60 -28.46 -14.07
CA ASP A 150 -4.79 -27.61 -14.28
C ASP A 150 -4.89 -26.50 -13.24
N ILE A 151 -4.74 -25.25 -13.69
CA ILE A 151 -4.86 -24.06 -12.84
C ILE A 151 -6.24 -23.90 -12.18
N LYS A 152 -7.29 -24.54 -12.71
CA LYS A 152 -8.62 -24.56 -12.07
C LYS A 152 -8.64 -25.25 -10.71
N ARG A 153 -7.57 -25.98 -10.37
CA ARG A 153 -7.36 -26.59 -9.03
C ARG A 153 -6.77 -25.60 -8.01
N VAL A 154 -6.38 -24.42 -8.46
CA VAL A 154 -5.87 -23.33 -7.62
C VAL A 154 -7.01 -22.38 -7.30
N GLY A 155 -7.16 -22.00 -6.06
CA GLY A 155 -8.13 -21.01 -5.59
C GLY A 155 -7.43 -19.79 -4.99
N LEU A 156 -7.96 -18.61 -5.24
CA LEU A 156 -7.58 -17.37 -4.55
C LEU A 156 -8.63 -17.07 -3.48
N TYR A 157 -8.16 -16.81 -2.27
CA TYR A 157 -9.00 -16.41 -1.15
C TYR A 157 -8.75 -14.94 -0.82
N GLY A 158 -9.79 -14.10 -0.99
CA GLY A 158 -9.73 -12.65 -0.80
C GLY A 158 -9.61 -11.87 -2.12
N LEU A 159 -10.57 -10.98 -2.35
CA LEU A 159 -10.62 -10.07 -3.52
C LEU A 159 -10.37 -8.62 -3.15
N THR A 160 -10.58 -8.27 -1.88
CA THR A 160 -10.44 -6.90 -1.41
C THR A 160 -8.98 -6.52 -1.22
N TYR A 161 -8.68 -5.21 -1.27
CA TYR A 161 -7.30 -4.73 -1.10
C TYR A 161 -6.82 -4.80 0.36
N LYS A 162 -7.73 -5.00 1.30
CA LYS A 162 -7.46 -5.02 2.75
C LYS A 162 -8.40 -6.01 3.43
N GLU A 163 -7.96 -6.59 4.52
CA GLU A 163 -8.79 -7.46 5.36
C GLU A 163 -9.98 -6.72 6.01
N ASN A 164 -11.08 -7.44 6.20
CA ASN A 164 -12.30 -6.94 6.87
C ASN A 164 -12.95 -5.71 6.21
N VAL A 165 -12.86 -5.59 4.89
CA VAL A 165 -13.54 -4.57 4.08
C VAL A 165 -14.17 -5.20 2.84
N ASP A 166 -15.14 -4.51 2.23
CA ASP A 166 -15.83 -4.86 0.99
C ASP A 166 -15.32 -4.04 -0.23
N ASP A 167 -14.11 -3.47 -0.12
CA ASP A 167 -13.53 -2.57 -1.12
C ASP A 167 -12.51 -3.29 -2.00
N MET A 168 -12.81 -3.40 -3.30
CA MET A 168 -11.97 -4.03 -4.31
C MET A 168 -11.14 -3.05 -5.14
N ARG A 169 -11.23 -1.73 -4.88
CA ARG A 169 -10.55 -0.72 -5.71
C ARG A 169 -9.05 -0.93 -5.70
N GLU A 170 -8.46 -0.98 -6.90
CA GLU A 170 -7.03 -1.23 -7.11
C GLU A 170 -6.50 -2.47 -6.36
N SER A 171 -7.36 -3.49 -6.19
CA SER A 171 -6.96 -4.72 -5.50
C SER A 171 -5.86 -5.46 -6.26
N PRO A 172 -4.75 -5.82 -5.60
CA PRO A 172 -3.70 -6.64 -6.20
C PRO A 172 -4.20 -8.01 -6.70
N THR A 173 -5.22 -8.58 -6.07
CA THR A 173 -5.84 -9.83 -6.52
C THR A 173 -6.55 -9.65 -7.85
N LEU A 174 -7.24 -8.52 -8.06
CA LEU A 174 -7.85 -8.21 -9.36
C LEU A 174 -6.80 -7.97 -10.43
N GLN A 175 -5.71 -7.26 -10.11
CA GLN A 175 -4.59 -7.04 -11.03
C GLN A 175 -3.94 -8.37 -11.44
N LEU A 176 -3.77 -9.32 -10.51
CA LEU A 176 -3.28 -10.68 -10.80
C LEU A 176 -4.22 -11.42 -11.75
N LEU A 177 -5.53 -11.35 -11.53
CA LEU A 177 -6.51 -11.97 -12.42
C LEU A 177 -6.53 -11.34 -13.82
N GLU A 178 -6.34 -10.04 -13.91
CA GLU A 178 -6.24 -9.33 -15.20
C GLU A 178 -4.95 -9.71 -15.94
N SER A 179 -3.83 -9.80 -15.25
CA SER A 179 -2.56 -10.29 -15.81
C SER A 179 -2.73 -11.71 -16.35
N GLN A 180 -3.39 -12.59 -15.59
CA GLN A 180 -3.69 -13.94 -16.03
C GLN A 180 -4.55 -13.96 -17.31
N LYS A 181 -5.58 -13.12 -17.41
CA LYS A 181 -6.44 -13.02 -18.60
C LYS A 181 -5.66 -12.61 -19.85
N ARG A 182 -4.69 -11.68 -19.73
CA ARG A 182 -3.83 -11.24 -20.84
C ARG A 182 -3.01 -12.39 -21.42
N HIS A 183 -2.67 -13.40 -20.64
CA HIS A 183 -1.95 -14.60 -21.07
C HIS A 183 -2.86 -15.71 -21.60
N LEU A 184 -4.15 -15.44 -21.85
CA LEU A 184 -5.15 -16.43 -22.36
C LEU A 184 -5.26 -17.70 -21.49
N ALA A 185 -4.85 -17.62 -20.23
CA ALA A 185 -4.92 -18.73 -19.30
C ALA A 185 -6.34 -18.91 -18.75
N PRO A 186 -6.78 -20.15 -18.44
CA PRO A 186 -8.03 -20.39 -17.73
C PRO A 186 -8.05 -19.64 -16.41
N THR A 187 -9.17 -19.01 -16.07
CA THR A 187 -9.30 -18.20 -14.85
C THR A 187 -9.20 -19.04 -13.58
N LEU A 188 -8.47 -18.54 -12.60
CA LEU A 188 -8.46 -19.02 -11.23
C LEU A 188 -9.87 -18.92 -10.62
N LYS A 189 -10.19 -19.82 -9.70
CA LYS A 189 -11.37 -19.69 -8.85
C LYS A 189 -11.06 -18.70 -7.74
N VAL A 190 -12.02 -17.83 -7.45
CA VAL A 190 -11.86 -16.80 -6.41
C VAL A 190 -13.03 -16.89 -5.44
N TYR A 191 -12.75 -16.65 -4.18
CA TYR A 191 -13.74 -16.55 -3.13
C TYR A 191 -13.40 -15.42 -2.17
N ASP A 192 -14.37 -14.58 -1.87
CA ASP A 192 -14.29 -13.56 -0.83
C ASP A 192 -15.59 -13.56 -0.02
N PRO A 193 -15.54 -13.62 1.32
CA PRO A 193 -16.73 -13.67 2.16
C PRO A 193 -17.51 -12.35 2.22
N PHE A 194 -16.92 -11.23 1.76
CA PHE A 194 -17.52 -9.89 1.80
C PHE A 194 -18.01 -9.40 0.43
N ILE A 195 -17.79 -10.19 -0.65
CA ILE A 195 -18.12 -9.84 -2.03
C ILE A 195 -19.10 -10.86 -2.64
#